data_27a2a0381b532fc485eb483a4f63f622
#
_entry.id   27a2a0381b532fc485eb483a4f63f622
#
_cell.length_a   1.000
_cell.length_b   1.000
_cell.length_c   1.000
_cell.angle_alpha   90.00
_cell.angle_beta   90.00
_cell.angle_gamma   90.00
#
_symmetry.space_group_name_H-M   'P 1'
#
loop_
_entity.id
_entity.type
_entity.pdbx_description
1 polymer ?
#
loop_
_entity_poly.entity_id
_entity_poly.type
_entity_poly.pdbx_seq_one_letter_code
_entity_poly.pdbx_strand_id
1 'polypeptide(L)' 'MTLFKIFQRIDTVTGVCENCDEDTILVAIVSEYYRCTNCGHDTRQHVNGSIRYLKLNEKDKEWLKNQHSE' A
#
# COMPACT_ATOMS: atom_id res chain seq x y z
N MET A 1 10.27 -20.20 17.38
CA MET A 1 9.83 -19.63 17.65
C MET A 1 9.79 -18.28 17.38
N THR A 2 10.54 -17.73 17.36
CA THR A 2 10.47 -16.39 17.20
C THR A 2 10.48 -15.88 15.83
N LEU A 3 10.97 -16.63 14.91
CA LEU A 3 11.05 -16.11 13.61
C LEU A 3 9.75 -15.84 12.98
N PHE A 4 8.76 -16.59 13.35
CA PHE A 4 7.53 -16.34 12.68
C PHE A 4 6.96 -15.02 13.08
N LYS A 5 7.50 -14.38 14.07
CA LYS A 5 7.04 -13.09 14.36
C LYS A 5 7.28 -12.15 13.25
N ILE A 6 8.29 -12.37 12.49
CA ILE A 6 8.58 -11.52 11.38
C ILE A 6 7.48 -11.54 10.39
N PHE A 7 6.88 -12.67 10.21
CA PHE A 7 5.84 -12.77 9.24
C PHE A 7 4.58 -12.10 9.72
N GLN A 8 4.51 -11.85 11.01
CA GLN A 8 3.32 -11.25 11.53
C GLN A 8 3.33 -9.78 11.36
N ARG A 9 4.35 -9.23 10.71
CA ARG A 9 4.44 -7.80 10.58
C ARG A 9 3.73 -7.28 9.36
N ILE A 10 2.69 -7.92 8.95
CA ILE A 10 1.89 -7.43 7.86
C ILE A 10 0.92 -6.42 8.42
N ASP A 11 1.04 -5.18 7.99
CA ASP A 11 0.17 -4.12 8.46
C ASP A 11 -0.95 -3.92 7.46
N THR A 12 -2.15 -3.80 7.97
CA THR A 12 -3.29 -3.49 7.11
C THR A 12 -3.99 -2.27 7.65
N VAL A 13 -4.59 -1.52 6.76
CA VAL A 13 -5.36 -0.35 7.15
C VAL A 13 -6.63 -0.35 6.32
N THR A 14 -7.62 0.45 6.73
CA THR A 14 -8.82 0.61 5.94
C THR A 14 -8.85 2.03 5.44
N GLY A 15 -9.34 2.22 4.26
CA GLY A 15 -9.43 3.54 3.68
C GLY A 15 -9.96 3.49 2.27
N VAL A 16 -10.05 4.63 1.66
CA VAL A 16 -10.59 4.73 0.32
C VAL A 16 -9.47 4.61 -0.68
N CYS A 17 -9.56 3.63 -1.56
CA CYS A 17 -8.60 3.44 -2.63
C CYS A 17 -9.03 4.31 -3.81
N GLU A 18 -8.14 5.19 -4.24
CA GLU A 18 -8.50 6.09 -5.32
C GLU A 18 -8.70 5.36 -6.65
N ASN A 19 -8.05 4.24 -6.81
CA ASN A 19 -8.17 3.51 -8.07
C ASN A 19 -9.54 2.87 -8.25
N CYS A 20 -10.07 2.23 -7.22
CA CYS A 20 -11.40 1.63 -7.33
C CYS A 20 -12.47 2.46 -6.63
N ASP A 21 -12.05 3.53 -5.94
CA ASP A 21 -12.99 4.44 -5.30
C ASP A 21 -13.89 3.74 -4.30
N GLU A 22 -13.35 2.74 -3.61
CA GLU A 22 -14.09 2.00 -2.61
C GLU A 22 -13.37 2.03 -1.28
N ASP A 23 -14.14 1.97 -0.21
CA ASP A 23 -13.58 1.89 1.11
C ASP A 23 -13.17 0.44 1.31
N THR A 24 -11.91 0.18 1.42
CA THR A 24 -11.43 -1.18 1.39
C THR A 24 -10.23 -1.36 2.32
N ILE A 25 -9.75 -2.58 2.39
CA ILE A 25 -8.59 -2.91 3.20
C ILE A 25 -7.35 -2.82 2.32
N LEU A 26 -6.33 -2.15 2.83
CA LEU A 26 -5.09 -2.01 2.11
C LEU A 26 -3.97 -2.64 2.92
N VAL A 27 -3.09 -3.33 2.24
CA VAL A 27 -1.99 -4.05 2.86
C VAL A 27 -0.69 -3.31 2.61
N ALA A 28 0.06 -3.08 3.67
CA ALA A 28 1.32 -2.36 3.54
C ALA A 28 2.31 -3.16 2.70
N ILE A 29 3.01 -2.49 1.81
CA ILE A 29 4.02 -3.12 0.99
C ILE A 29 5.39 -2.70 1.48
N VAL A 30 5.72 -1.43 1.27
CA VAL A 30 7.00 -0.91 1.70
C VAL A 30 6.84 0.59 1.82
N SER A 31 7.46 1.17 2.84
CA SER A 31 7.40 2.60 3.07
C SER A 31 5.94 3.04 3.20
N GLU A 32 5.49 3.96 2.38
CA GLU A 32 4.12 4.46 2.46
C GLU A 32 3.24 3.88 1.37
N TYR A 33 3.66 2.76 0.77
CA TYR A 33 2.90 2.15 -0.31
C TYR A 33 2.05 1.02 0.20
N TYR A 34 0.81 0.96 -0.27
CA TYR A 34 -0.15 -0.03 0.17
C TYR A 34 -0.84 -0.63 -1.05
N ARG A 35 -1.20 -1.89 -0.95
CA ARG A 35 -1.91 -2.56 -2.03
C ARG A 35 -3.36 -2.72 -1.65
N CYS A 36 -4.26 -2.30 -2.51
CA CYS A 36 -5.68 -2.44 -2.29
C CYS A 36 -6.08 -3.88 -2.50
N THR A 37 -6.79 -4.46 -1.54
CA THR A 37 -7.22 -5.84 -1.67
C THR A 37 -8.45 -5.98 -2.54
N ASN A 38 -9.12 -4.88 -2.82
CA ASN A 38 -10.34 -4.92 -3.62
C ASN A 38 -10.04 -4.91 -5.11
N CYS A 39 -9.17 -4.02 -5.56
CA CYS A 39 -8.85 -3.95 -6.97
C CYS A 39 -7.45 -4.49 -7.30
N GLY A 40 -6.64 -4.73 -6.28
CA GLY A 40 -5.32 -5.31 -6.51
C GLY A 40 -4.25 -4.34 -6.95
N HIS A 41 -4.53 -3.06 -7.00
CA HIS A 41 -3.55 -2.08 -7.43
C HIS A 41 -2.78 -1.50 -6.25
N ASP A 42 -1.56 -1.08 -6.50
CA ASP A 42 -0.75 -0.46 -5.48
C ASP A 42 -1.10 1.02 -5.39
N THR A 43 -1.05 1.54 -4.18
CA THR A 43 -1.36 2.94 -3.94
C THR A 43 -0.31 3.53 -3.02
N ARG A 44 -0.34 4.83 -2.87
CA ARG A 44 0.58 5.52 -1.98
C ARG A 44 -0.25 6.30 -0.97
N GLN A 45 0.07 6.12 0.31
CA GLN A 45 -0.63 6.82 1.35
C GLN A 45 -0.26 8.30 1.34
N HIS A 46 -1.26 9.12 1.36
CA HIS A 46 -1.06 10.57 1.38
C HIS A 46 -1.77 11.13 2.60
N VAL A 47 -1.02 11.81 3.44
CA VAL A 47 -1.57 12.38 4.66
C VAL A 47 -1.51 13.90 4.56
N ASN A 48 -2.67 14.50 4.51
CA ASN A 48 -2.73 15.95 4.42
C ASN A 48 -4.08 16.37 5.01
N GLY A 49 -4.17 16.34 6.33
CA GLY A 49 -5.45 16.60 6.98
C GLY A 49 -6.26 15.34 7.09
N SER A 50 -6.32 14.56 6.03
CA SER A 50 -6.98 13.27 6.06
C SER A 50 -6.09 12.32 5.30
N ILE A 51 -6.30 11.03 5.50
CA ILE A 51 -5.46 10.02 4.88
C ILE A 51 -6.14 9.48 3.65
N ARG A 52 -5.42 9.49 2.55
CA ARG A 52 -5.93 8.98 1.29
C ARG A 52 -4.92 8.03 0.68
N TYR A 53 -5.40 7.13 -0.16
CA TYR A 53 -4.55 6.16 -0.84
C TYR A 53 -4.66 6.42 -2.33
N LEU A 54 -3.67 7.15 -2.85
CA LEU A 54 -3.71 7.68 -4.20
C LEU A 54 -3.11 6.73 -5.21
N LYS A 55 -3.54 6.85 -6.45
CA LYS A 55 -2.96 6.07 -7.51
C LYS A 55 -1.50 6.45 -7.67
N LEU A 56 -0.69 5.51 -8.10
CA LEU A 56 0.71 5.77 -8.30
C LEU A 56 0.94 6.49 -9.63
N ASN A 57 1.88 7.43 -9.63
CA ASN A 57 2.27 8.05 -10.87
C ASN A 57 3.47 7.26 -11.40
N GLU A 58 4.04 7.68 -12.51
CA GLU A 58 5.13 6.95 -13.14
C GLU A 58 6.35 6.84 -12.24
N LYS A 59 6.67 7.89 -11.54
CA LYS A 59 7.81 7.86 -10.66
C LYS A 59 7.59 6.90 -9.50
N ASP A 60 6.41 6.89 -8.95
CA ASP A 60 6.09 6.00 -7.85
C ASP A 60 6.16 4.56 -8.30
N LYS A 61 5.64 4.27 -9.48
CA LYS A 61 5.69 2.92 -10.01
C LYS A 61 7.11 2.45 -10.22
N GLU A 62 7.95 3.33 -10.73
CA GLU A 62 9.32 2.99 -11.00
C GLU A 62 10.07 2.77 -9.70
N TRP A 63 9.85 3.63 -8.72
CA TRP A 63 10.50 3.49 -7.44
C TRP A 63 10.11 2.17 -6.77
N LEU A 64 8.82 1.87 -6.80
CA LEU A 64 8.31 0.66 -6.17
C LEU A 64 8.83 -0.57 -6.88
N LYS A 65 8.93 -0.51 -8.18
CA LYS A 65 9.43 -1.62 -8.96
C LYS A 65 10.88 -1.92 -8.58
N ASN A 66 11.68 -0.86 -8.35
CA ASN A 66 13.06 -1.05 -7.97
C ASN A 66 13.17 -1.69 -6.59
N GLN A 67 12.23 -1.44 -5.71
CA GLN A 67 12.24 -2.04 -4.40
C GLN A 67 11.91 -3.52 -4.46
N HIS A 68 11.18 -3.92 -5.47
CA HIS A 68 10.79 -5.30 -5.61
C HIS A 68 11.75 -6.14 -6.43
N SER A 69 12.60 -5.46 -7.20
CA SER A 69 13.45 -6.26 -8.05
C SER A 69 14.64 -6.70 -7.27
N GLU A 70 14.64 -7.65 -6.62
CA GLU A 70 15.73 -8.07 -5.90
C GLU A 70 16.07 -9.31 -6.08
#